data_aaf7ee4a68d2c075f09b4344769eb87d
#
_entry.id   aaf7ee4a68d2c075f09b4344769eb87d
#
_cell.length_a   1.000
_cell.length_b   1.000
_cell.length_c   1.000
_cell.angle_alpha   90.00
_cell.angle_beta   90.00
_cell.angle_gamma   90.00
#
_symmetry.space_group_name_H-M   'P 1'
#
loop_
_entity.id
_entity.type
_entity.pdbx_description
1 polymer ?
#
loop_
_entity_poly.entity_id
_entity_poly.type
_entity_poly.pdbx_seq_one_letter_code
_entity_poly.pdbx_strand_id
1 'polypeptide(L)'
;AIVVGTNNKIAWGFTNGYLDTADWIALNDDSKTWQVDESIALPDGEVENYSLILSEYGPVKYINEKPYALSWAAHQPYAVNMQLLKLEQAKTVDDALAVASDVGIPVQNLMVVDSLGSAAWKNMGGIPARKAPSELGVNADDYSALWQQNELQRPFIKNPQNGRLWTGNSRVGSAEDDARFGNGGYALGARSSQIRDRLFEKQAFAESDFYALQLDNQARFLMPWHALLLKQLKADTTKNQQYITALENWQQCACSTSIGYTLVKRYRDEVINILFSSMEDELNKQQG
;
A
#
# COMPACT_ATOMS: atom_id res chain seq x y z
N ALA A 1 -2.38 -13.13 16.73
CA ALA A 1 -1.40 -12.06 16.42
C ALA A 1 -2.10 -10.71 16.48
N ILE A 2 -1.46 -9.73 17.09
CA ILE A 2 -2.02 -8.39 17.32
C ILE A 2 -1.36 -7.42 16.35
N VAL A 3 -2.18 -6.67 15.59
CA VAL A 3 -1.73 -5.68 14.59
C VAL A 3 -1.08 -4.47 15.27
N VAL A 4 -1.65 -4.01 16.38
CA VAL A 4 -1.16 -2.91 17.21
C VAL A 4 -1.19 -3.36 18.65
N GLY A 5 -0.07 -3.28 19.37
CA GLY A 5 0.01 -3.77 20.73
C GLY A 5 1.23 -3.31 21.48
N THR A 6 1.23 -3.65 22.78
CA THR A 6 2.39 -3.49 23.65
C THR A 6 2.43 -4.63 24.68
N ASN A 7 3.64 -4.98 25.09
CA ASN A 7 3.90 -5.91 26.18
C ASN A 7 4.65 -5.22 27.35
N ASN A 8 4.58 -3.89 27.43
CA ASN A 8 5.28 -3.00 28.37
C ASN A 8 6.83 -2.98 28.23
N LYS A 9 7.40 -3.69 27.26
CA LYS A 9 8.82 -3.61 26.87
C LYS A 9 8.97 -2.97 25.51
N ILE A 10 8.14 -3.42 24.56
CA ILE A 10 8.00 -2.83 23.24
C ILE A 10 6.56 -2.41 23.00
N ALA A 11 6.35 -1.46 22.09
CA ALA A 11 5.08 -1.19 21.45
C ALA A 11 5.26 -1.24 19.94
N TRP A 12 4.28 -1.82 19.24
CA TRP A 12 4.35 -1.98 17.78
C TRP A 12 3.02 -1.72 17.11
N GLY A 13 3.10 -1.40 15.84
CA GLY A 13 1.97 -1.33 14.93
C GLY A 13 2.47 -1.50 13.51
N PHE A 14 1.58 -1.87 12.58
CA PHE A 14 1.96 -1.99 11.20
C PHE A 14 0.86 -1.59 10.22
N THR A 15 1.27 -1.19 9.02
CA THR A 15 0.40 -0.80 7.90
C THR A 15 0.86 -1.48 6.62
N ASN A 16 -0.02 -1.58 5.63
CA ASN A 16 0.35 -2.19 4.34
C ASN A 16 1.62 -1.58 3.75
N GLY A 17 2.54 -2.46 3.32
CA GLY A 17 3.86 -2.10 2.81
C GLY A 17 3.89 -1.77 1.33
N TYR A 18 3.00 -2.36 0.55
CA TYR A 18 2.86 -2.14 -0.90
C TYR A 18 4.15 -2.31 -1.72
N LEU A 19 5.03 -3.24 -1.31
CA LEU A 19 6.07 -3.71 -2.20
C LEU A 19 5.45 -4.53 -3.33
N ASP A 20 6.13 -4.60 -4.46
CA ASP A 20 5.70 -5.45 -5.55
C ASP A 20 5.98 -6.94 -5.20
N THR A 21 4.93 -7.73 -5.17
CA THR A 21 4.96 -9.15 -4.79
C THR A 21 4.25 -10.05 -5.79
N ALA A 22 4.01 -9.56 -7.01
CA ALA A 22 3.36 -10.32 -8.06
C ALA A 22 3.98 -10.03 -9.43
N ASP A 23 4.22 -11.07 -10.22
CA ASP A 23 4.62 -10.96 -11.63
C ASP A 23 3.67 -11.75 -12.52
N TRP A 24 3.39 -11.25 -13.71
CA TRP A 24 2.77 -12.02 -14.77
C TRP A 24 3.83 -12.74 -15.58
N ILE A 25 3.66 -14.07 -15.71
CA ILE A 25 4.57 -14.93 -16.47
C ILE A 25 3.89 -15.29 -17.80
N ALA A 26 4.41 -14.80 -18.90
CA ALA A 26 3.96 -15.18 -20.24
C ALA A 26 4.35 -16.64 -20.51
N LEU A 27 3.35 -17.52 -20.61
CA LEU A 27 3.57 -18.93 -20.85
C LEU A 27 3.97 -19.19 -22.31
N ASN A 28 4.82 -20.18 -22.53
CA ASN A 28 5.22 -20.70 -23.82
C ASN A 28 4.68 -22.12 -24.04
N ASP A 29 4.96 -22.73 -25.19
CA ASP A 29 4.46 -24.06 -25.56
C ASP A 29 5.00 -25.18 -24.64
N ASP A 30 6.15 -24.96 -23.98
CA ASP A 30 6.75 -25.91 -23.06
C ASP A 30 6.20 -25.79 -21.62
N SER A 31 5.45 -24.73 -21.32
CA SER A 31 4.86 -24.47 -20.01
C SER A 31 3.78 -25.50 -19.68
N LYS A 32 3.92 -26.16 -18.53
CA LYS A 32 2.94 -27.14 -18.08
C LYS A 32 1.74 -26.49 -17.45
N THR A 33 0.55 -26.90 -17.89
CA THR A 33 -0.72 -26.45 -17.32
C THR A 33 -1.61 -27.65 -16.99
N TRP A 34 -2.48 -27.47 -15.97
CA TRP A 34 -3.50 -28.47 -15.60
C TRP A 34 -4.74 -27.77 -15.08
N GLN A 35 -5.89 -28.46 -15.19
CA GLN A 35 -7.16 -27.96 -14.67
C GLN A 35 -7.41 -28.51 -13.25
N VAL A 36 -7.97 -27.66 -12.40
CA VAL A 36 -8.48 -28.01 -11.06
C VAL A 36 -9.93 -27.50 -10.99
N ASP A 37 -10.84 -28.41 -10.59
CA ASP A 37 -12.24 -28.07 -10.40
C ASP A 37 -12.51 -27.90 -8.90
N GLU A 38 -13.06 -26.74 -8.53
CA GLU A 38 -13.43 -26.38 -7.16
C GLU A 38 -14.96 -26.27 -7.07
N SER A 39 -15.51 -26.69 -5.95
CA SER A 39 -16.95 -26.61 -5.67
C SER A 39 -17.19 -25.71 -4.46
N ILE A 40 -17.96 -24.63 -4.65
CA ILE A 40 -18.26 -23.64 -3.63
C ILE A 40 -19.70 -23.83 -3.18
N ALA A 41 -19.90 -24.17 -1.91
CA ALA A 41 -21.23 -24.23 -1.32
C ALA A 41 -21.77 -22.82 -1.05
N LEU A 42 -22.93 -22.49 -1.59
CA LEU A 42 -23.60 -21.21 -1.42
C LEU A 42 -24.54 -21.22 -0.18
N PRO A 43 -24.87 -20.05 0.39
CA PRO A 43 -25.72 -19.95 1.59
C PRO A 43 -27.14 -20.52 1.41
N ASP A 44 -27.66 -20.57 0.18
CA ASP A 44 -28.96 -21.14 -0.19
C ASP A 44 -28.96 -22.67 -0.37
N GLY A 45 -27.78 -23.30 -0.22
CA GLY A 45 -27.54 -24.73 -0.37
C GLY A 45 -27.23 -25.17 -1.79
N GLU A 46 -27.15 -24.25 -2.74
CA GLU A 46 -26.67 -24.53 -4.10
C GLU A 46 -25.13 -24.71 -4.09
N VAL A 47 -24.59 -25.32 -5.13
CA VAL A 47 -23.16 -25.53 -5.32
C VAL A 47 -22.75 -24.90 -6.65
N GLU A 48 -21.86 -23.93 -6.59
CA GLU A 48 -21.20 -23.36 -7.76
C GLU A 48 -19.91 -24.11 -8.06
N ASN A 49 -19.77 -24.63 -9.27
CA ASN A 49 -18.55 -25.28 -9.71
C ASN A 49 -17.69 -24.30 -10.49
N TYR A 50 -16.41 -24.23 -10.13
CA TYR A 50 -15.44 -23.31 -10.68
C TYR A 50 -14.20 -24.06 -11.18
N SER A 51 -13.85 -23.90 -12.45
CA SER A 51 -12.69 -24.54 -13.06
C SER A 51 -11.54 -23.55 -13.16
N LEU A 52 -10.40 -23.90 -12.57
CA LEU A 52 -9.15 -23.14 -12.59
C LEU A 52 -8.14 -23.81 -13.51
N ILE A 53 -7.45 -23.04 -14.34
CA ILE A 53 -6.24 -23.50 -15.01
C ILE A 53 -5.06 -23.06 -14.17
N LEU A 54 -4.22 -24.00 -13.78
CA LEU A 54 -3.01 -23.76 -13.01
C LEU A 54 -1.79 -24.08 -13.86
N SER A 55 -0.66 -23.51 -13.50
CA SER A 55 0.67 -23.81 -14.02
C SER A 55 1.68 -23.93 -12.90
N GLU A 56 2.90 -24.34 -13.20
CA GLU A 56 4.01 -24.35 -12.23
C GLU A 56 4.36 -22.96 -11.66
N TYR A 57 3.92 -21.89 -12.31
CA TYR A 57 4.16 -20.51 -11.87
C TYR A 57 2.99 -19.93 -11.06
N GLY A 58 1.78 -20.49 -11.18
CA GLY A 58 0.56 -20.05 -10.52
C GLY A 58 -0.69 -20.19 -11.40
N PRO A 59 -1.83 -19.61 -10.99
CA PRO A 59 -3.06 -19.63 -11.78
C PRO A 59 -2.90 -18.87 -13.10
N VAL A 60 -3.57 -19.40 -14.14
CA VAL A 60 -3.46 -18.93 -15.52
C VAL A 60 -4.68 -18.07 -15.88
N LYS A 61 -4.44 -16.92 -16.47
CA LYS A 61 -5.43 -16.07 -17.14
C LYS A 61 -5.05 -15.89 -18.61
N TYR A 62 -6.04 -15.91 -19.50
CA TYR A 62 -5.86 -15.55 -20.89
C TYR A 62 -6.10 -14.06 -21.08
N ILE A 63 -5.15 -13.36 -21.68
CA ILE A 63 -5.23 -11.93 -22.04
C ILE A 63 -4.94 -11.84 -23.54
N ASN A 64 -5.92 -11.39 -24.34
CA ASN A 64 -5.84 -11.40 -25.81
C ASN A 64 -5.40 -12.77 -26.37
N GLU A 65 -6.06 -13.84 -25.91
CA GLU A 65 -5.81 -15.23 -26.31
C GLU A 65 -4.43 -15.80 -25.89
N LYS A 66 -3.59 -15.00 -25.22
CA LYS A 66 -2.28 -15.44 -24.72
C LYS A 66 -2.37 -15.83 -23.25
N PRO A 67 -1.79 -16.99 -22.86
CA PRO A 67 -1.80 -17.45 -21.51
C PRO A 67 -0.73 -16.74 -20.65
N TYR A 68 -1.15 -16.23 -19.50
CA TYR A 68 -0.29 -15.66 -18.48
C TYR A 68 -0.55 -16.33 -17.14
N ALA A 69 0.50 -16.70 -16.43
CA ALA A 69 0.39 -17.19 -15.07
C ALA A 69 0.68 -16.07 -14.07
N LEU A 70 -0.09 -16.01 -13.00
CA LEU A 70 0.16 -15.09 -11.89
C LEU A 70 1.12 -15.73 -10.88
N SER A 71 2.38 -15.34 -10.88
CA SER A 71 3.31 -15.65 -9.81
C SER A 71 3.15 -14.62 -8.70
N TRP A 72 2.55 -15.04 -7.58
CA TRP A 72 2.23 -14.16 -6.48
C TRP A 72 2.79 -14.71 -5.16
N ALA A 73 3.44 -13.85 -4.37
CA ALA A 73 4.03 -14.25 -3.09
C ALA A 73 3.04 -14.97 -2.16
N ALA A 74 1.74 -14.64 -2.21
CA ALA A 74 0.71 -15.30 -1.42
C ALA A 74 0.53 -16.80 -1.73
N HIS A 75 0.96 -17.27 -2.90
CA HIS A 75 0.94 -18.69 -3.28
C HIS A 75 2.17 -19.46 -2.80
N GLN A 76 3.14 -18.79 -2.19
CA GLN A 76 4.39 -19.40 -1.77
C GLN A 76 4.32 -19.96 -0.34
N PRO A 77 5.04 -21.04 -0.04
CA PRO A 77 5.04 -21.64 1.32
C PRO A 77 5.46 -20.69 2.44
N TYR A 78 6.25 -19.65 2.14
CA TYR A 78 6.68 -18.65 3.11
C TYR A 78 5.65 -17.54 3.35
N ALA A 79 4.54 -17.50 2.59
CA ALA A 79 3.57 -16.41 2.65
C ALA A 79 2.84 -16.30 3.99
N VAL A 80 2.62 -17.45 4.66
CA VAL A 80 1.85 -17.50 5.91
C VAL A 80 2.57 -18.37 6.92
N ASN A 81 2.83 -17.80 8.11
CA ASN A 81 3.30 -18.53 9.28
C ASN A 81 2.84 -17.85 10.57
N MET A 82 3.11 -18.47 11.71
CA MET A 82 2.72 -17.97 13.02
C MET A 82 3.82 -17.16 13.75
N GLN A 83 4.91 -16.81 13.06
CA GLN A 83 6.06 -16.14 13.67
C GLN A 83 5.71 -14.76 14.26
N LEU A 84 4.68 -14.08 13.72
CA LEU A 84 4.21 -12.80 14.24
C LEU A 84 3.87 -12.85 15.75
N LEU A 85 3.44 -14.00 16.28
CA LEU A 85 3.17 -14.19 17.72
C LEU A 85 4.41 -13.95 18.59
N LYS A 86 5.61 -14.10 18.04
CA LYS A 86 6.86 -13.86 18.78
C LYS A 86 7.07 -12.38 19.13
N LEU A 87 6.39 -11.44 18.46
CA LEU A 87 6.43 -10.02 18.87
C LEU A 87 5.93 -9.81 20.30
N GLU A 88 4.97 -10.61 20.75
CA GLU A 88 4.42 -10.52 22.09
C GLU A 88 5.48 -10.87 23.18
N GLN A 89 6.57 -11.55 22.81
CA GLN A 89 7.65 -11.93 23.70
C GLN A 89 8.92 -11.08 23.51
N ALA A 90 8.99 -10.25 22.49
CA ALA A 90 10.11 -9.38 22.21
C ALA A 90 10.28 -8.33 23.34
N LYS A 91 11.53 -8.03 23.70
CA LYS A 91 11.87 -7.13 24.81
C LYS A 91 12.52 -5.82 24.31
N THR A 92 13.09 -5.86 23.13
CA THR A 92 13.81 -4.77 22.50
C THR A 92 13.38 -4.57 21.05
N VAL A 93 13.72 -3.42 20.48
CA VAL A 93 13.56 -3.16 19.04
C VAL A 93 14.33 -4.21 18.22
N ASP A 94 15.51 -4.63 18.66
CA ASP A 94 16.31 -5.63 17.93
C ASP A 94 15.64 -7.02 17.91
N ASP A 95 15.03 -7.44 19.02
CA ASP A 95 14.22 -8.66 19.04
C ASP A 95 13.06 -8.57 18.04
N ALA A 96 12.36 -7.45 18.01
CA ALA A 96 11.25 -7.24 17.09
C ALA A 96 11.69 -7.21 15.61
N LEU A 97 12.84 -6.59 15.30
CA LEU A 97 13.43 -6.59 13.96
C LEU A 97 13.85 -8.00 13.51
N ALA A 98 14.36 -8.82 14.43
CA ALA A 98 14.69 -10.22 14.15
C ALA A 98 13.42 -11.03 13.83
N VAL A 99 12.37 -10.90 14.66
CA VAL A 99 11.07 -11.53 14.40
C VAL A 99 10.51 -11.11 13.03
N ALA A 100 10.54 -9.82 12.71
CA ALA A 100 10.02 -9.28 11.45
C ALA A 100 10.68 -9.88 10.20
N SER A 101 11.89 -10.40 10.30
CA SER A 101 12.61 -11.03 9.18
C SER A 101 12.01 -12.37 8.76
N ASP A 102 11.28 -13.07 9.64
CA ASP A 102 10.76 -14.42 9.41
C ASP A 102 9.22 -14.49 9.42
N VAL A 103 8.55 -13.37 9.55
CA VAL A 103 7.08 -13.29 9.56
C VAL A 103 6.51 -13.54 8.17
N GLY A 104 5.63 -14.54 8.05
CA GLY A 104 4.80 -14.82 6.87
C GLY A 104 3.41 -14.19 7.04
N ILE A 105 3.22 -13.04 6.47
CA ILE A 105 1.95 -12.29 6.31
C ILE A 105 2.05 -11.46 5.02
N PRO A 106 0.98 -10.86 4.51
CA PRO A 106 1.11 -9.83 3.46
C PRO A 106 2.08 -8.72 3.89
N VAL A 107 2.81 -8.16 2.93
CA VAL A 107 3.87 -7.18 3.24
C VAL A 107 3.36 -5.99 4.04
N GLN A 108 4.02 -5.69 5.15
CA GLN A 108 3.67 -4.62 6.08
C GLN A 108 4.87 -3.70 6.38
N ASN A 109 4.56 -2.46 6.71
CA ASN A 109 5.46 -1.52 7.36
C ASN A 109 5.35 -1.70 8.87
N LEU A 110 6.28 -2.41 9.50
CA LEU A 110 6.37 -2.50 10.96
C LEU A 110 6.95 -1.21 11.51
N MET A 111 6.28 -0.64 12.51
CA MET A 111 6.80 0.43 13.37
C MET A 111 6.91 -0.13 14.78
N VAL A 112 8.06 0.01 15.41
CA VAL A 112 8.31 -0.50 16.76
C VAL A 112 9.16 0.45 17.58
N VAL A 113 8.83 0.56 18.86
CA VAL A 113 9.61 1.31 19.87
C VAL A 113 9.83 0.43 21.09
N ASP A 114 10.88 0.69 21.86
CA ASP A 114 11.11 0.02 23.14
C ASP A 114 11.23 0.99 24.33
N SER A 115 11.16 0.44 25.53
CA SER A 115 11.29 1.19 26.77
C SER A 115 12.70 1.71 27.04
N LEU A 116 13.67 1.36 26.19
CA LEU A 116 15.06 1.82 26.25
C LEU A 116 15.31 3.06 25.38
N GLY A 117 14.28 3.52 24.65
CA GLY A 117 14.33 4.72 23.81
C GLY A 117 14.71 4.44 22.36
N SER A 118 14.77 3.18 21.92
CA SER A 118 14.96 2.85 20.51
C SER A 118 13.65 2.85 19.75
N ALA A 119 13.72 3.23 18.45
CA ALA A 119 12.61 3.16 17.50
C ALA A 119 13.10 2.62 16.16
N ALA A 120 12.25 1.85 15.46
CA ALA A 120 12.57 1.38 14.14
C ALA A 120 11.33 1.25 13.24
N TRP A 121 11.61 1.30 11.94
CA TRP A 121 10.73 0.87 10.86
C TRP A 121 11.41 -0.28 10.11
N LYS A 122 10.63 -1.27 9.67
CA LYS A 122 11.09 -2.37 8.80
C LYS A 122 9.96 -2.91 7.95
N ASN A 123 10.25 -3.25 6.68
CA ASN A 123 9.34 -4.10 5.92
C ASN A 123 9.35 -5.53 6.47
N MET A 124 8.17 -6.11 6.69
CA MET A 124 7.97 -7.51 7.09
C MET A 124 6.90 -8.17 6.23
N GLY A 125 6.87 -9.49 6.18
CA GLY A 125 5.91 -10.25 5.38
C GLY A 125 6.58 -11.10 4.30
N GLY A 126 5.81 -11.84 3.51
CA GLY A 126 6.32 -12.67 2.40
C GLY A 126 6.79 -11.79 1.24
N ILE A 127 8.09 -11.81 0.94
CA ILE A 127 8.72 -11.07 -0.16
C ILE A 127 9.57 -12.04 -0.97
N PRO A 128 9.37 -12.16 -2.31
CA PRO A 128 10.19 -13.06 -3.13
C PRO A 128 11.64 -12.56 -3.23
N ALA A 129 12.61 -13.49 -3.18
CA ALA A 129 14.04 -13.18 -3.27
C ALA A 129 14.52 -12.88 -4.70
N ARG A 130 13.63 -12.61 -5.64
CA ARG A 130 13.95 -12.20 -7.02
C ARG A 130 14.83 -10.96 -7.05
N LYS A 131 15.64 -10.78 -8.11
CA LYS A 131 16.60 -9.66 -8.21
C LYS A 131 15.93 -8.29 -8.32
N ALA A 132 14.88 -8.20 -9.12
CA ALA A 132 14.09 -7.00 -9.34
C ALA A 132 12.68 -7.38 -9.78
N PRO A 133 11.67 -6.53 -9.55
CA PRO A 133 10.33 -6.70 -10.09
C PRO A 133 10.34 -6.49 -11.62
N SER A 134 9.31 -7.00 -12.29
CA SER A 134 9.06 -6.71 -13.70
C SER A 134 7.77 -5.93 -13.88
N GLU A 135 7.84 -4.75 -14.46
CA GLU A 135 6.68 -3.92 -14.75
C GLU A 135 5.87 -4.41 -15.96
N LEU A 136 6.49 -5.20 -16.84
CA LEU A 136 5.90 -5.62 -18.12
C LEU A 136 5.57 -7.11 -18.20
N GLY A 137 5.72 -7.83 -17.12
CA GLY A 137 5.68 -9.29 -17.10
C GLY A 137 7.03 -9.93 -17.47
N VAL A 138 7.12 -11.23 -17.27
CA VAL A 138 8.33 -12.04 -17.46
C VAL A 138 8.01 -13.17 -18.43
N ASN A 139 8.91 -13.52 -19.36
CA ASN A 139 8.75 -14.74 -20.15
C ASN A 139 9.02 -15.97 -19.26
N ALA A 140 8.34 -17.09 -19.55
CA ALA A 140 8.54 -18.32 -18.81
C ALA A 140 10.02 -18.77 -18.80
N ASP A 141 10.74 -18.55 -19.90
CA ASP A 141 12.16 -18.88 -20.03
C ASP A 141 13.08 -18.03 -19.12
N ASP A 142 12.62 -16.85 -18.74
CA ASP A 142 13.34 -15.90 -17.87
C ASP A 142 12.90 -15.99 -16.40
N TYR A 143 11.95 -16.89 -16.07
CA TYR A 143 11.44 -17.02 -14.73
C TYR A 143 12.53 -17.41 -13.72
N SER A 144 12.57 -16.70 -12.62
CA SER A 144 13.55 -16.95 -11.57
C SER A 144 12.99 -17.86 -10.46
N ALA A 145 13.63 -19.00 -10.24
CA ALA A 145 13.33 -19.88 -9.11
C ALA A 145 13.49 -19.20 -7.73
N LEU A 146 14.11 -18.01 -7.67
CA LEU A 146 14.17 -17.19 -6.46
C LEU A 146 12.78 -16.73 -5.97
N TRP A 147 11.75 -16.78 -6.82
CA TRP A 147 10.36 -16.59 -6.40
C TRP A 147 9.91 -17.54 -5.28
N GLN A 148 10.46 -18.75 -5.25
CA GLN A 148 10.15 -19.79 -4.25
C GLN A 148 10.85 -19.55 -2.90
N GLN A 149 11.72 -18.54 -2.81
CA GLN A 149 12.50 -18.20 -1.62
C GLN A 149 12.04 -16.86 -1.03
N ASN A 150 11.94 -16.81 0.29
CA ASN A 150 11.63 -15.59 1.01
C ASN A 150 12.88 -14.70 1.10
N GLU A 151 12.76 -13.43 0.71
CA GLU A 151 13.82 -12.44 0.93
C GLU A 151 13.90 -12.07 2.42
N LEU A 152 15.05 -12.27 3.02
CA LEU A 152 15.30 -11.99 4.44
C LEU A 152 16.00 -10.65 4.69
N GLN A 153 16.72 -10.13 3.68
CA GLN A 153 17.36 -8.82 3.75
C GLN A 153 16.38 -7.74 3.29
N ARG A 154 15.76 -7.11 4.26
CA ARG A 154 14.67 -6.15 4.04
C ARG A 154 15.07 -4.75 4.46
N PRO A 155 14.55 -3.71 3.79
CA PRO A 155 14.78 -2.34 4.21
C PRO A 155 14.36 -2.11 5.65
N PHE A 156 15.18 -1.40 6.42
CA PHE A 156 14.85 -0.95 7.75
C PHE A 156 15.53 0.37 8.10
N ILE A 157 14.95 1.11 9.01
CA ILE A 157 15.51 2.33 9.60
C ILE A 157 15.43 2.15 11.11
N LYS A 158 16.57 2.28 11.81
CA LYS A 158 16.63 2.24 13.26
C LYS A 158 17.28 3.52 13.79
N ASN A 159 16.64 4.14 14.78
CA ASN A 159 17.12 5.34 15.47
C ASN A 159 17.59 6.43 14.49
N PRO A 160 16.71 6.94 13.59
CA PRO A 160 17.10 7.95 12.61
C PRO A 160 17.59 9.22 13.31
N GLN A 161 18.56 9.91 12.71
CA GLN A 161 19.18 11.11 13.29
C GLN A 161 18.16 12.22 13.61
N ASN A 162 17.10 12.34 12.82
CA ASN A 162 16.05 13.31 13.03
C ASN A 162 15.04 12.90 14.14
N GLY A 163 15.21 11.71 14.74
CA GLY A 163 14.35 11.17 15.79
C GLY A 163 12.90 10.95 15.38
N ARG A 164 12.59 10.84 14.08
CA ARG A 164 11.23 10.71 13.55
C ARG A 164 11.11 9.56 12.57
N LEU A 165 10.03 8.79 12.71
CA LEU A 165 9.62 7.73 11.79
C LEU A 165 8.14 7.90 11.47
N TRP A 166 7.77 7.71 10.23
CA TRP A 166 6.38 7.77 9.78
C TRP A 166 6.16 6.89 8.55
N THR A 167 4.92 6.50 8.34
CA THR A 167 4.43 5.89 7.11
C THR A 167 3.02 6.43 6.84
N GLY A 168 2.55 6.28 5.65
CA GLY A 168 1.19 6.61 5.19
C GLY A 168 0.84 5.72 4.03
N ASN A 169 1.39 4.49 4.02
CA ASN A 169 1.33 3.54 2.92
C ASN A 169 2.03 4.04 1.63
N SER A 170 2.81 5.10 1.72
CA SER A 170 3.71 5.53 0.65
C SER A 170 5.09 4.88 0.83
N ARG A 171 5.94 5.01 -0.16
CA ARG A 171 7.32 4.53 -0.09
C ARG A 171 8.05 5.14 1.10
N VAL A 172 8.70 4.32 1.91
CA VAL A 172 9.56 4.72 3.05
C VAL A 172 11.03 4.46 2.74
N GLY A 173 11.33 3.38 2.01
CA GLY A 173 12.68 2.98 1.63
C GLY A 173 13.37 3.94 0.68
N SER A 174 14.65 3.70 0.42
CA SER A 174 15.49 4.44 -0.52
C SER A 174 15.06 4.21 -1.98
N ALA A 175 15.68 4.93 -2.92
CA ALA A 175 15.52 4.67 -4.35
C ALA A 175 16.08 3.29 -4.75
N GLU A 176 17.13 2.82 -4.07
CA GLU A 176 17.71 1.48 -4.27
C GLU A 176 16.75 0.39 -3.78
N ASP A 177 16.09 0.62 -2.63
CA ASP A 177 15.04 -0.29 -2.15
C ASP A 177 13.87 -0.36 -3.13
N ASP A 178 13.46 0.77 -3.70
CA ASP A 178 12.39 0.83 -4.70
C ASP A 178 12.75 0.04 -5.97
N ALA A 179 13.96 0.22 -6.48
CA ALA A 179 14.47 -0.54 -7.62
C ALA A 179 14.56 -2.05 -7.32
N ARG A 180 14.87 -2.42 -6.06
CA ARG A 180 15.02 -3.81 -5.63
C ARG A 180 13.69 -4.51 -5.35
N PHE A 181 12.73 -3.81 -4.75
CA PHE A 181 11.47 -4.39 -4.26
C PHE A 181 10.23 -3.94 -5.03
N GLY A 182 10.34 -2.90 -5.85
CA GLY A 182 9.29 -2.40 -6.72
C GLY A 182 8.15 -1.69 -6.01
N ASN A 183 7.17 -1.30 -6.80
CA ASN A 183 5.98 -0.57 -6.38
C ASN A 183 4.73 -1.44 -6.62
N GLY A 184 4.20 -2.01 -5.56
CA GLY A 184 2.95 -2.79 -5.56
C GLY A 184 1.70 -1.94 -5.31
N GLY A 185 1.73 -0.65 -5.65
CA GLY A 185 0.61 0.27 -5.49
C GLY A 185 0.76 1.19 -4.28
N TYR A 186 1.93 1.78 -4.05
CA TYR A 186 2.11 2.78 -3.00
C TYR A 186 1.04 3.86 -3.05
N ALA A 187 0.49 4.20 -1.89
CA ALA A 187 -0.40 5.34 -1.78
C ALA A 187 0.32 6.64 -2.13
N LEU A 188 -0.42 7.60 -2.69
CA LEU A 188 0.09 8.96 -2.87
C LEU A 188 0.65 9.49 -1.55
N GLY A 189 1.77 10.21 -1.61
CA GLY A 189 2.46 10.75 -0.45
C GLY A 189 1.71 11.81 0.36
N ALA A 190 0.45 12.10 0.04
CA ALA A 190 -0.34 13.16 0.70
C ALA A 190 -0.45 12.96 2.22
N ARG A 191 -0.88 11.76 2.67
CA ARG A 191 -0.96 11.45 4.11
C ARG A 191 0.42 11.40 4.76
N SER A 192 1.36 10.72 4.12
CA SER A 192 2.73 10.58 4.60
C SER A 192 3.41 11.95 4.78
N SER A 193 3.27 12.86 3.82
CA SER A 193 3.80 14.22 3.89
C SER A 193 3.15 15.01 5.03
N GLN A 194 1.84 14.91 5.21
CA GLN A 194 1.13 15.60 6.27
C GLN A 194 1.54 15.07 7.67
N ILE A 195 1.66 13.75 7.84
CA ILE A 195 2.17 13.14 9.08
C ILE A 195 3.59 13.64 9.37
N ARG A 196 4.49 13.61 8.36
CA ARG A 196 5.84 14.17 8.48
C ARG A 196 5.78 15.61 8.98
N ASP A 197 5.04 16.47 8.31
CA ASP A 197 5.01 17.90 8.62
C ASP A 197 4.52 18.12 10.05
N ARG A 198 3.49 17.38 10.50
CA ARG A 198 3.02 17.41 11.88
C ARG A 198 4.08 16.95 12.89
N LEU A 199 4.82 15.90 12.57
CA LEU A 199 5.91 15.40 13.43
C LEU A 199 7.07 16.38 13.55
N PHE A 200 7.25 17.32 12.60
CA PHE A 200 8.29 18.33 12.63
C PHE A 200 7.82 19.68 13.21
N GLU A 201 6.53 19.84 13.55
CA GLU A 201 6.03 21.06 14.21
C GLU A 201 6.53 21.22 15.66
N LYS A 202 6.95 20.10 16.31
CA LYS A 202 7.42 20.10 17.70
C LYS A 202 8.71 19.32 17.87
N GLN A 203 9.51 19.68 18.88
CA GLN A 203 10.72 18.94 19.24
C GLN A 203 10.42 17.73 20.14
N ALA A 204 9.49 17.87 21.07
CA ALA A 204 9.05 16.83 21.99
C ALA A 204 7.55 16.62 21.87
N PHE A 205 7.13 15.36 22.02
CA PHE A 205 5.73 14.93 21.90
C PHE A 205 5.27 14.25 23.17
N ALA A 206 4.02 14.54 23.56
CA ALA A 206 3.26 13.79 24.56
C ALA A 206 2.25 12.87 23.84
N GLU A 207 1.64 11.94 24.57
CA GLU A 207 0.60 11.05 24.05
C GLU A 207 -0.57 11.81 23.41
N SER A 208 -0.97 12.94 24.02
CA SER A 208 -2.02 13.81 23.50
C SER A 208 -1.68 14.42 22.12
N ASP A 209 -0.41 14.64 21.82
CA ASP A 209 0.02 15.16 20.52
C ASP A 209 -0.14 14.08 19.43
N PHE A 210 0.20 12.83 19.74
CA PHE A 210 -0.02 11.70 18.82
C PHE A 210 -1.51 11.45 18.62
N TYR A 211 -2.33 11.57 19.66
CA TYR A 211 -3.79 11.48 19.54
C TYR A 211 -4.36 12.58 18.64
N ALA A 212 -3.91 13.83 18.82
CA ALA A 212 -4.29 14.93 17.95
C ALA A 212 -3.86 14.71 16.48
N LEU A 213 -2.68 14.10 16.25
CA LEU A 213 -2.22 13.74 14.94
C LEU A 213 -3.11 12.67 14.28
N GLN A 214 -3.59 11.68 15.05
CA GLN A 214 -4.54 10.67 14.55
C GLN A 214 -5.88 11.29 14.12
N LEU A 215 -6.29 12.38 14.77
CA LEU A 215 -7.54 13.11 14.49
C LEU A 215 -7.35 14.24 13.45
N ASP A 216 -6.15 14.42 12.90
CA ASP A 216 -5.90 15.48 11.92
C ASP A 216 -6.71 15.24 10.64
N ASN A 217 -7.68 16.10 10.41
CA ASN A 217 -8.58 16.08 9.25
C ASN A 217 -8.35 17.25 8.29
N GLN A 218 -7.24 17.97 8.42
CA GLN A 218 -6.92 19.06 7.49
C GLN A 218 -6.64 18.52 6.08
N ALA A 219 -7.22 19.17 5.09
CA ALA A 219 -7.14 18.76 3.69
C ALA A 219 -6.00 19.47 2.93
N ARG A 220 -4.78 19.48 3.50
CA ARG A 220 -3.61 20.20 2.95
C ARG A 220 -3.34 19.84 1.48
N PHE A 221 -3.50 18.57 1.12
CA PHE A 221 -3.31 18.09 -0.24
C PHE A 221 -4.28 18.75 -1.25
N LEU A 222 -5.46 19.16 -0.80
CA LEU A 222 -6.46 19.79 -1.68
C LEU A 222 -6.28 21.30 -1.85
N MET A 223 -5.35 21.94 -1.16
CA MET A 223 -5.19 23.39 -1.21
C MET A 223 -4.87 23.95 -2.60
N PRO A 224 -3.99 23.34 -3.42
CA PRO A 224 -3.77 23.80 -4.80
C PRO A 224 -5.04 23.69 -5.66
N TRP A 225 -5.83 22.63 -5.46
CA TRP A 225 -7.11 22.41 -6.15
C TRP A 225 -8.18 23.42 -5.72
N HIS A 226 -8.21 23.77 -4.44
CA HIS A 226 -9.06 24.84 -3.93
C HIS A 226 -8.74 26.19 -4.60
N ALA A 227 -7.46 26.55 -4.65
CA ALA A 227 -7.03 27.79 -5.29
C ALA A 227 -7.40 27.82 -6.78
N LEU A 228 -7.21 26.69 -7.48
CA LEU A 228 -7.56 26.57 -8.90
C LEU A 228 -9.07 26.69 -9.12
N LEU A 229 -9.89 25.96 -8.36
CA LEU A 229 -11.35 26.00 -8.44
C LEU A 229 -11.87 27.42 -8.15
N LEU A 230 -11.39 28.04 -7.08
CA LEU A 230 -11.80 29.40 -6.71
C LEU A 230 -11.46 30.43 -7.79
N LYS A 231 -10.28 30.31 -8.42
CA LYS A 231 -9.89 31.15 -9.58
C LYS A 231 -10.85 30.97 -10.75
N GLN A 232 -11.24 29.75 -11.08
CA GLN A 232 -12.18 29.47 -12.17
C GLN A 232 -13.57 30.03 -11.89
N LEU A 233 -14.09 29.85 -10.69
CA LEU A 233 -15.41 30.34 -10.30
C LEU A 233 -15.48 31.87 -10.28
N LYS A 234 -14.40 32.56 -9.90
CA LYS A 234 -14.29 34.02 -9.90
C LYS A 234 -14.27 34.65 -11.30
N ALA A 235 -14.16 33.87 -12.37
CA ALA A 235 -14.31 34.38 -13.74
C ALA A 235 -15.76 34.80 -14.04
N ASP A 236 -16.76 34.22 -13.34
CA ASP A 236 -18.16 34.66 -13.40
C ASP A 236 -18.77 34.63 -11.99
N THR A 237 -18.58 35.72 -11.25
CA THR A 237 -19.01 35.79 -9.85
C THR A 237 -20.53 35.80 -9.72
N THR A 238 -21.25 36.35 -10.69
CA THR A 238 -22.72 36.43 -10.65
C THR A 238 -23.35 35.04 -10.64
N LYS A 239 -22.86 34.16 -11.51
CA LYS A 239 -23.34 32.77 -11.64
C LYS A 239 -22.88 31.89 -10.48
N ASN A 240 -21.68 32.14 -9.96
CA ASN A 240 -20.98 31.20 -9.07
C ASN A 240 -20.93 31.66 -7.60
N GLN A 241 -21.62 32.76 -7.24
CA GLN A 241 -21.51 33.38 -5.91
C GLN A 241 -21.69 32.40 -4.74
N GLN A 242 -22.65 31.49 -4.82
CA GLN A 242 -22.90 30.52 -3.75
C GLN A 242 -21.72 29.56 -3.53
N TYR A 243 -21.07 29.10 -4.61
CA TYR A 243 -19.91 28.21 -4.52
C TYR A 243 -18.66 28.97 -4.05
N ILE A 244 -18.47 30.20 -4.51
CA ILE A 244 -17.38 31.07 -4.02
C ILE A 244 -17.50 31.26 -2.53
N THR A 245 -18.67 31.64 -2.02
CA THR A 245 -18.94 31.82 -0.59
C THR A 245 -18.66 30.53 0.21
N ALA A 246 -19.10 29.39 -0.30
CA ALA A 246 -18.88 28.12 0.37
C ALA A 246 -17.39 27.74 0.44
N LEU A 247 -16.61 28.04 -0.60
CA LEU A 247 -15.18 27.78 -0.62
C LEU A 247 -14.37 28.78 0.22
N GLU A 248 -14.73 30.04 0.22
CA GLU A 248 -14.07 31.05 1.05
C GLU A 248 -14.31 30.84 2.55
N ASN A 249 -15.46 30.28 2.92
CA ASN A 249 -15.80 29.92 4.30
C ASN A 249 -15.29 28.52 4.70
N TRP A 250 -14.66 27.75 3.79
CA TRP A 250 -14.15 26.44 4.09
C TRP A 250 -12.96 26.50 5.04
N GLN A 251 -13.04 25.79 6.15
CA GLN A 251 -11.98 25.70 7.17
C GLN A 251 -10.81 24.76 6.79
N GLN A 252 -10.70 24.41 5.50
CA GLN A 252 -9.65 23.55 4.94
C GLN A 252 -9.58 22.15 5.57
N CYS A 253 -10.71 21.64 6.04
CA CYS A 253 -10.81 20.33 6.68
C CYS A 253 -11.79 19.39 5.98
N ALA A 254 -11.60 18.10 6.17
CA ALA A 254 -12.57 17.06 5.81
C ALA A 254 -13.67 16.98 6.89
N CYS A 255 -14.35 18.11 7.14
CA CYS A 255 -15.35 18.27 8.18
C CYS A 255 -16.75 17.99 7.63
N SER A 256 -17.58 17.27 8.41
CA SER A 256 -18.97 16.96 8.04
C SER A 256 -19.87 18.20 7.95
N THR A 257 -19.48 19.28 8.60
CA THR A 257 -20.24 20.56 8.66
C THR A 257 -19.95 21.50 7.50
N SER A 258 -19.02 21.14 6.58
CA SER A 258 -18.62 22.01 5.47
C SER A 258 -18.66 21.26 4.13
N ILE A 259 -19.32 21.87 3.13
CA ILE A 259 -19.35 21.32 1.77
C ILE A 259 -18.09 21.63 0.97
N GLY A 260 -17.22 22.52 1.46
CA GLY A 260 -16.01 22.96 0.76
C GLY A 260 -15.08 21.79 0.40
N TYR A 261 -14.86 20.86 1.32
CA TYR A 261 -14.10 19.64 1.04
C TYR A 261 -14.68 18.84 -0.14
N THR A 262 -15.99 18.61 -0.12
CA THR A 262 -16.67 17.84 -1.17
C THR A 262 -16.58 18.55 -2.53
N LEU A 263 -16.74 19.87 -2.57
CA LEU A 263 -16.64 20.65 -3.80
C LEU A 263 -15.23 20.55 -4.40
N VAL A 264 -14.19 20.77 -3.60
CA VAL A 264 -12.80 20.72 -4.07
C VAL A 264 -12.41 19.30 -4.49
N LYS A 265 -12.80 18.30 -3.70
CA LYS A 265 -12.52 16.88 -4.02
C LYS A 265 -13.17 16.48 -5.33
N ARG A 266 -14.46 16.74 -5.51
CA ARG A 266 -15.18 16.43 -6.74
C ARG A 266 -14.62 17.18 -7.95
N TYR A 267 -14.26 18.45 -7.80
CA TYR A 267 -13.62 19.20 -8.86
C TYR A 267 -12.31 18.55 -9.30
N ARG A 268 -11.46 18.15 -8.35
CA ARG A 268 -10.22 17.44 -8.64
C ARG A 268 -10.51 16.11 -9.38
N ASP A 269 -11.42 15.32 -8.86
CA ASP A 269 -11.73 14.01 -9.40
C ASP A 269 -12.27 14.15 -10.85
N GLU A 270 -13.12 15.14 -11.10
CA GLU A 270 -13.67 15.39 -12.44
C GLU A 270 -12.62 15.91 -13.41
N VAL A 271 -11.71 16.80 -13.00
CA VAL A 271 -10.59 17.24 -13.85
C VAL A 271 -9.71 16.06 -14.25
N ILE A 272 -9.40 15.15 -13.31
CA ILE A 272 -8.63 13.94 -13.59
C ILE A 272 -9.39 13.04 -14.58
N ASN A 273 -10.68 12.80 -14.33
CA ASN A 273 -11.52 12.01 -15.20
C ASN A 273 -11.53 12.55 -16.63
N ILE A 274 -11.78 13.84 -16.82
CA ILE A 274 -11.80 14.48 -18.15
C ILE A 274 -10.46 14.35 -18.87
N LEU A 275 -9.34 14.44 -18.13
CA LEU A 275 -8.01 14.37 -18.74
C LEU A 275 -7.58 12.95 -19.12
N PHE A 276 -8.02 11.94 -18.39
CA PHE A 276 -7.48 10.59 -18.50
C PHE A 276 -8.48 9.51 -18.93
N SER A 277 -9.81 9.80 -18.93
CA SER A 277 -10.83 8.78 -19.26
C SER A 277 -10.63 8.16 -20.64
N SER A 278 -10.27 8.95 -21.65
CA SER A 278 -10.05 8.41 -23.00
C SER A 278 -8.86 7.43 -23.07
N MET A 279 -7.84 7.65 -22.25
CA MET A 279 -6.70 6.75 -22.14
C MET A 279 -7.09 5.47 -21.37
N GLU A 280 -7.86 5.62 -20.29
CA GLU A 280 -8.38 4.48 -19.52
C GLU A 280 -9.31 3.62 -20.37
N ASP A 281 -10.20 4.23 -21.14
CA ASP A 281 -11.10 3.54 -22.07
C ASP A 281 -10.32 2.74 -23.13
N GLU A 282 -9.24 3.29 -23.66
CA GLU A 282 -8.41 2.60 -24.64
C GLU A 282 -7.64 1.42 -24.01
N LEU A 283 -7.08 1.60 -22.82
CA LEU A 283 -6.44 0.52 -22.07
C LEU A 283 -7.42 -0.61 -21.72
N ASN A 284 -8.64 -0.27 -21.31
CA ASN A 284 -9.67 -1.25 -20.97
C ASN A 284 -10.10 -2.08 -22.19
N LYS A 285 -10.14 -1.49 -23.40
CA LYS A 285 -10.42 -2.23 -24.64
C LYS A 285 -9.34 -3.27 -24.96
N GLN A 286 -8.10 -3.01 -24.56
CA GLN A 286 -6.98 -3.92 -24.80
C GLN A 286 -6.90 -5.06 -23.77
N GLN A 287 -7.58 -4.91 -22.62
CA GLN A 287 -7.62 -5.91 -21.55
C GLN A 287 -8.79 -6.88 -21.65
N GLY A 288 -9.67 -6.75 -22.66
CA GLY A 288 -10.96 -7.41 -22.91
C GLY A 288 -11.10 -8.87 -22.65
#